data_146bc3364056abce1ae608642dce9c3f
#
_entry.id   146bc3364056abce1ae608642dce9c3f
#
_cell.length_a   1.000
_cell.length_b   1.000
_cell.length_c   1.000
_cell.angle_alpha   90.00
_cell.angle_beta   90.00
_cell.angle_gamma   90.00
#
_symmetry.space_group_name_H-M   'P 1'
#
loop_
_entity.id
_entity.type
_entity.pdbx_description
1 polymer ?
#
loop_
_entity_poly.entity_id
_entity_poly.type
_entity_poly.pdbx_seq_one_letter_code
_entity_poly.pdbx_strand_id
1 'polypeptide(L)'
;MRLEELEIRIAGHAYERYCQRVEPVTRQALERSVAEELQRGYYRRHDYIQIAGVWWRYSTADGVMTLHTCYGRHHIDLPAAIKWAKRYKDRIVLGEVYGD
;
A
#
# COMPACT_ATOMS: atom_id res chain seq x y z
N MET A 1 9.89 1.54 -16.86
CA MET A 1 10.56 2.00 -15.62
C MET A 1 10.34 0.97 -14.51
N ARG A 2 11.38 0.60 -13.83
CA ARG A 2 11.29 -0.37 -12.74
C ARG A 2 11.06 0.34 -11.43
N LEU A 3 10.03 -0.07 -10.69
CA LEU A 3 9.70 0.57 -9.42
C LEU A 3 10.80 0.40 -8.38
N GLU A 4 11.50 -0.73 -8.40
CA GLU A 4 12.59 -1.01 -7.46
C GLU A 4 13.80 -0.09 -7.62
N GLU A 5 13.88 0.68 -8.70
CA GLU A 5 14.94 1.65 -8.93
C GLU A 5 14.58 3.06 -8.44
N LEU A 6 13.35 3.25 -8.01
CA LEU A 6 12.88 4.56 -7.56
C LEU A 6 13.18 4.80 -6.08
N GLU A 7 13.33 6.06 -5.72
CA GLU A 7 13.39 6.44 -4.32
C GLU A 7 12.01 6.23 -3.69
N ILE A 8 11.97 5.73 -2.47
CA ILE A 8 10.72 5.47 -1.75
C ILE A 8 10.42 6.64 -0.81
N ARG A 9 9.21 7.17 -0.93
CA ARG A 9 8.70 8.18 0.00
C ARG A 9 7.37 7.70 0.56
N ILE A 10 7.23 7.75 1.88
CA ILE A 10 6.00 7.32 2.55
C ILE A 10 5.35 8.54 3.15
N ALA A 11 4.13 8.87 2.68
CA ALA A 11 3.38 9.99 3.24
C ALA A 11 3.06 9.75 4.72
N GLY A 12 2.98 10.84 5.49
CA GLY A 12 2.73 10.73 6.93
C GLY A 12 1.48 9.93 7.26
N HIS A 13 0.40 10.16 6.53
CA HIS A 13 -0.85 9.43 6.69
C HIS A 13 -0.66 7.92 6.41
N ALA A 14 0.07 7.59 5.36
CA ALA A 14 0.33 6.19 5.02
C ALA A 14 1.16 5.50 6.09
N TYR A 15 2.17 6.19 6.62
CA TYR A 15 2.98 5.67 7.71
C TYR A 15 2.14 5.40 8.97
N GLU A 16 1.29 6.35 9.35
CA GLU A 16 0.40 6.18 10.50
C GLU A 16 -0.52 4.98 10.33
N ARG A 17 -1.11 4.83 9.15
CA ARG A 17 -2.01 3.70 8.87
C ARG A 17 -1.28 2.37 8.89
N TYR A 18 -0.04 2.34 8.41
CA TYR A 18 0.77 1.13 8.50
C TYR A 18 0.98 0.72 9.97
N CYS A 19 1.37 1.67 10.82
CA CYS A 19 1.57 1.39 12.24
C CYS A 19 0.30 0.90 12.92
N GLN A 20 -0.85 1.42 12.52
CA GLN A 20 -2.14 1.02 13.09
C GLN A 20 -2.62 -0.35 12.58
N ARG A 21 -2.38 -0.63 11.30
CA ARG A 21 -3.00 -1.79 10.62
C ARG A 21 -2.08 -2.98 10.43
N VAL A 22 -0.79 -2.78 10.51
CA VAL A 22 0.19 -3.85 10.31
C VAL A 22 1.00 -4.04 11.59
N GLU A 23 1.91 -3.11 11.87
CA GLU A 23 2.76 -3.18 13.07
C GLU A 23 3.43 -1.83 13.31
N PRO A 24 3.72 -1.47 14.56
CA PRO A 24 4.47 -0.25 14.86
C PRO A 24 5.94 -0.41 14.47
N VAL A 25 6.43 0.52 13.65
CA VAL A 25 7.83 0.58 13.20
C VAL A 25 8.24 2.02 13.04
N THR A 26 9.53 2.29 13.00
CA THR A 26 10.00 3.63 12.66
C THR A 26 9.83 3.87 11.16
N ARG A 27 9.73 5.15 10.76
CA ARG A 27 9.61 5.50 9.35
C ARG A 27 10.80 4.99 8.55
N GLN A 28 12.02 5.16 9.06
CA GLN A 28 13.24 4.71 8.39
C GLN A 28 13.24 3.19 8.19
N ALA A 29 12.83 2.45 9.21
CA ALA A 29 12.74 1.00 9.12
C ALA A 29 11.72 0.58 8.07
N LEU A 30 10.57 1.27 8.03
CA LEU A 30 9.54 0.97 7.04
C LEU A 30 10.01 1.27 5.63
N GLU A 31 10.65 2.42 5.40
CA GLU A 31 11.17 2.77 4.08
C GLU A 31 12.19 1.72 3.60
N ARG A 32 13.07 1.29 4.48
CA ARG A 32 14.06 0.26 4.17
C ARG A 32 13.39 -1.08 3.86
N SER A 33 12.42 -1.46 4.66
CA SER A 33 11.68 -2.71 4.46
C SER A 33 10.95 -2.73 3.12
N VAL A 34 10.27 -1.62 2.79
CA VAL A 34 9.56 -1.49 1.50
C VAL A 34 10.54 -1.61 0.35
N ALA A 35 11.68 -0.93 0.43
CA ALA A 35 12.69 -0.99 -0.64
C ALA A 35 13.20 -2.42 -0.82
N GLU A 36 13.47 -3.14 0.26
CA GLU A 36 13.93 -4.52 0.20
C GLU A 36 12.86 -5.45 -0.40
N GLU A 37 11.61 -5.28 0.02
CA GLU A 37 10.52 -6.11 -0.47
C GLU A 37 10.21 -5.84 -1.95
N LEU A 38 10.38 -4.61 -2.42
CA LEU A 38 10.24 -4.30 -3.85
C LEU A 38 11.24 -5.09 -4.69
N GLN A 39 12.46 -5.30 -4.17
CA GLN A 39 13.48 -6.08 -4.86
C GLN A 39 13.09 -7.55 -4.97
N ARG A 40 12.34 -8.06 -4.01
CA ARG A 40 11.88 -9.45 -3.99
C ARG A 40 10.69 -9.68 -4.91
N GLY A 41 9.87 -8.64 -5.11
CA GLY A 41 8.71 -8.71 -5.97
C GLY A 41 7.52 -7.97 -5.39
N TYR A 42 6.60 -7.64 -6.27
CA TYR A 42 5.40 -6.92 -5.90
C TYR A 42 4.31 -7.21 -6.93
N TYR A 43 3.05 -6.92 -6.55
CA TYR A 43 1.92 -6.97 -7.46
C TYR A 43 1.33 -5.58 -7.55
N ARG A 44 1.07 -5.09 -8.75
CA ARG A 44 0.44 -3.78 -8.91
C ARG A 44 -0.72 -3.84 -9.87
N ARG A 45 -1.71 -2.99 -9.61
CA ARG A 45 -2.87 -2.83 -10.46
C ARG A 45 -3.35 -1.39 -10.37
N HIS A 46 -3.25 -0.64 -11.48
CA HIS A 46 -3.58 0.79 -11.52
C HIS A 46 -2.76 1.57 -10.48
N ASP A 47 -3.44 2.27 -9.58
CA ASP A 47 -2.81 3.09 -8.54
C ASP A 47 -2.52 2.33 -7.25
N TYR A 48 -2.70 1.01 -7.25
CA TYR A 48 -2.54 0.17 -6.08
C TYR A 48 -1.36 -0.76 -6.25
N ILE A 49 -0.63 -0.98 -5.16
CA ILE A 49 0.51 -1.89 -5.15
C ILE A 49 0.46 -2.73 -3.88
N GLN A 50 0.74 -4.03 -4.03
CA GLN A 50 0.87 -4.94 -2.91
C GLN A 50 2.35 -5.28 -2.74
N ILE A 51 2.89 -4.96 -1.58
CA ILE A 51 4.29 -5.21 -1.23
C ILE A 51 4.30 -6.02 0.05
N ALA A 52 4.89 -7.22 0.01
CA ALA A 52 4.92 -8.13 1.16
C ALA A 52 3.53 -8.36 1.77
N GLY A 53 2.51 -8.47 0.93
CA GLY A 53 1.13 -8.69 1.36
C GLY A 53 0.39 -7.43 1.82
N VAL A 54 1.05 -6.29 1.90
CA VAL A 54 0.44 -5.02 2.33
C VAL A 54 0.04 -4.21 1.11
N TRP A 55 -1.20 -3.77 1.09
CA TRP A 55 -1.73 -2.94 0.00
C TRP A 55 -1.53 -1.46 0.28
N TRP A 56 -1.05 -0.75 -0.76
CA TRP A 56 -0.83 0.69 -0.73
C TRP A 56 -1.43 1.34 -1.95
N ARG A 57 -1.81 2.61 -1.81
CA ARG A 57 -2.05 3.47 -2.97
C ARG A 57 -0.76 4.23 -3.23
N TYR A 58 -0.35 4.33 -4.49
CA TYR A 58 0.94 4.92 -4.83
C TYR A 58 0.89 5.77 -6.08
N SER A 59 1.91 6.60 -6.26
CA SER A 59 2.18 7.31 -7.50
C SER A 59 3.67 7.39 -7.73
N THR A 60 4.06 7.67 -8.96
CA THR A 60 5.47 7.83 -9.33
C THR A 60 5.65 9.15 -10.07
N ALA A 61 6.70 9.88 -9.74
CA ALA A 61 7.06 11.13 -10.41
C ALA A 61 8.52 11.46 -10.12
N ASP A 62 9.25 11.88 -11.14
CA ASP A 62 10.61 12.39 -10.99
C ASP A 62 11.56 11.44 -10.26
N GLY A 63 11.46 10.15 -10.53
CA GLY A 63 12.32 9.15 -9.90
C GLY A 63 11.94 8.78 -8.49
N VAL A 64 10.76 9.19 -8.03
CA VAL A 64 10.28 8.91 -6.68
C VAL A 64 8.96 8.15 -6.73
N MET A 65 8.85 7.11 -5.92
CA MET A 65 7.58 6.43 -5.67
C MET A 65 7.05 6.88 -4.31
N THR A 66 5.86 7.47 -4.31
CA THR A 66 5.22 7.92 -3.08
C THR A 66 4.09 6.97 -2.71
N LEU A 67 4.13 6.46 -1.49
CA LEU A 67 3.06 5.65 -0.91
C LEU A 67 2.14 6.60 -0.16
N HIS A 68 0.91 6.77 -0.69
CA HIS A 68 -0.04 7.76 -0.18
C HIS A 68 -0.94 7.23 0.94
N THR A 69 -1.34 5.97 0.83
CA THR A 69 -2.30 5.36 1.76
C THR A 69 -1.93 3.91 1.97
N CYS A 70 -2.04 3.43 3.20
CA CYS A 70 -1.84 2.03 3.55
C CYS A 70 -3.19 1.42 3.91
N TYR A 71 -3.56 0.33 3.24
CA TYR A 71 -4.81 -0.38 3.49
C TYR A 71 -4.62 -1.61 4.39
N GLY A 72 -3.37 -1.95 4.68
CA GLY A 72 -3.08 -3.10 5.52
C GLY A 72 -2.85 -4.36 4.72
N ARG A 73 -2.79 -5.48 5.41
CA ARG A 73 -2.45 -6.79 4.85
C ARG A 73 -3.73 -7.55 4.54
N HIS A 74 -4.01 -7.77 3.26
CA HIS A 74 -5.23 -8.45 2.81
C HIS A 74 -4.91 -9.50 1.76
N HIS A 75 -5.66 -10.60 1.77
CA HIS A 75 -5.50 -11.68 0.80
C HIS A 75 -6.36 -11.52 -0.44
N ILE A 76 -7.27 -10.55 -0.46
CA ILE A 76 -8.16 -10.32 -1.59
C ILE A 76 -7.57 -9.28 -2.55
N ASP A 77 -8.13 -9.22 -3.75
CA ASP A 77 -7.80 -8.17 -4.72
C ASP A 77 -8.47 -6.87 -4.28
N LEU A 78 -7.74 -6.05 -3.54
CA LEU A 78 -8.26 -4.79 -2.99
C LEU A 78 -8.77 -3.84 -4.07
N PRO A 79 -8.06 -3.62 -5.20
CA PRO A 79 -8.58 -2.73 -6.25
C PRO A 79 -9.92 -3.17 -6.79
N ALA A 80 -10.11 -4.47 -6.98
CA ALA A 80 -11.40 -5.00 -7.45
C ALA A 80 -12.50 -4.79 -6.41
N ALA A 81 -12.20 -4.97 -5.14
CA ALA A 81 -13.17 -4.76 -4.05
C ALA A 81 -13.61 -3.30 -3.98
N ILE A 82 -12.68 -2.37 -4.11
CA ILE A 82 -12.98 -0.93 -4.09
C ILE A 82 -13.86 -0.57 -5.30
N LYS A 83 -13.52 -1.07 -6.48
CA LYS A 83 -14.30 -0.83 -7.69
C LYS A 83 -15.72 -1.37 -7.55
N TRP A 84 -15.87 -2.56 -6.97
CA TRP A 84 -17.17 -3.17 -6.73
C TRP A 84 -18.02 -2.30 -5.79
N ALA A 85 -17.44 -1.84 -4.69
CA ALA A 85 -18.14 -1.00 -3.73
C ALA A 85 -18.64 0.30 -4.35
N LYS A 86 -17.82 0.95 -5.17
CA LYS A 86 -18.20 2.17 -5.88
C LYS A 86 -19.35 1.92 -6.85
N ARG A 87 -19.27 0.81 -7.59
CA ARG A 87 -20.28 0.46 -8.59
C ARG A 87 -21.66 0.22 -7.97
N TYR A 88 -21.70 -0.44 -6.81
CA TYR A 88 -22.96 -0.78 -6.16
C TYR A 88 -23.32 0.18 -5.03
N LYS A 89 -22.56 1.26 -4.88
CA LYS A 89 -22.74 2.28 -3.84
C LYS A 89 -22.69 1.71 -2.43
N ASP A 90 -22.01 0.58 -2.28
CA ASP A 90 -21.76 0.00 -0.97
C ASP A 90 -20.55 0.62 -0.33
N ARG A 91 -20.47 0.49 0.99
CA ARG A 91 -19.33 0.94 1.76
C ARG A 91 -18.39 -0.21 2.03
N ILE A 92 -17.11 0.09 1.92
CA ILE A 92 -16.07 -0.79 2.45
C ILE A 92 -15.37 -0.05 3.57
N VAL A 93 -15.46 -0.58 4.78
CA VAL A 93 -14.65 -0.13 5.90
C VAL A 93 -13.58 -1.19 6.04
N LEU A 94 -12.39 -0.90 5.50
CA LEU A 94 -11.36 -1.90 5.31
C LEU A 94 -10.99 -2.66 6.59
N GLY A 95 -10.93 -1.96 7.70
CA GLY A 95 -10.64 -2.60 8.98
C GLY A 95 -11.71 -3.59 9.42
N GLU A 96 -12.97 -3.28 9.21
CA GLU A 96 -14.09 -4.14 9.61
C GLU A 96 -14.29 -5.30 8.66
N VAL A 97 -14.23 -5.04 7.36
CA VAL A 97 -14.53 -6.05 6.35
C VAL A 97 -13.43 -7.11 6.27
N TYR A 98 -12.18 -6.72 6.48
CA TYR A 98 -11.04 -7.61 6.29
C TYR A 98 -10.33 -7.97 7.59
N GLY A 99 -10.96 -7.72 8.72
CA GLY A 99 -10.49 -8.20 10.00
C GLY A 99 -9.30 -7.49 10.59
N ASP A 100 -9.15 -6.25 10.29
CA ASP A 100 -8.12 -5.45 10.95
C ASP A 100 -8.44 -5.30 12.43
#